data_3184c098a40fd5aa7db327b71096ca29
#
_entry.id   3184c098a40fd5aa7db327b71096ca29
#
_cell.length_a   1.000
_cell.length_b   1.000
_cell.length_c   1.000
_cell.angle_alpha   90.00
_cell.angle_beta   90.00
_cell.angle_gamma   90.00
#
_symmetry.space_group_name_H-M   'P 1'
#
loop_
_entity.id
_entity.type
_entity.pdbx_description
1 polymer ?
#
loop_
_entity_poly.entity_id
_entity_poly.type
_entity_poly.pdbx_seq_one_letter_code
_entity_poly.pdbx_strand_id
1 'polypeptide(L)'
;MNYFTKVLKYGLDYTYYGVLNIVFNILYAIFSALAFVSFIPMLDVLFKQTKDVYIEPEYSGISNIREYLEDYFNYYISRQLETDISSTLILVVGIVIFFFLMKNLFNYLALYNITFVKNGLLKNLRGKLYSKVISMPISYFLNKKKGDLMSRITADILEIQTSYLSILELMVREPLTILFTLIVMFTISPELTLFVILFIPISGFIISIIGKKLRKDSKEVQQQQSNFLSMIDETISGQKVIKSFLSESFFNQKFDSINEMLYKFSNKVINRKNLAGPFSEFMGILVIGVLLWFGGKMVLINETISGTTFIVFMGLAYNILTPAKNLSKSFYSIKKGNAAAERVFEIIEFKLDNDSNRDQLLETFKDKIEFKNVD
;
A
#
# COMPACT_ATOMS: atom_id res chain seq x y z
N MET A 1 -8.29 -15.09 15.48
CA MET A 1 -6.88 -14.67 15.55
C MET A 1 -6.49 -14.01 14.23
N ASN A 2 -5.75 -12.93 14.24
CA ASN A 2 -5.45 -12.23 12.99
C ASN A 2 -4.37 -13.00 12.21
N TYR A 3 -4.70 -13.63 11.10
CA TYR A 3 -3.75 -14.40 10.26
C TYR A 3 -2.57 -13.54 9.79
N PHE A 4 -2.76 -12.24 9.66
CA PHE A 4 -1.69 -11.30 9.35
C PHE A 4 -0.51 -11.42 10.33
N THR A 5 -0.79 -11.43 11.65
CA THR A 5 0.26 -11.58 12.67
C THR A 5 0.93 -12.96 12.61
N LYS A 6 0.17 -14.02 12.28
CA LYS A 6 0.75 -15.37 12.09
C LYS A 6 1.72 -15.40 10.90
N VAL A 7 1.34 -14.76 9.78
CA VAL A 7 2.18 -14.66 8.58
C VAL A 7 3.46 -13.88 8.89
N LEU A 8 3.37 -12.76 9.62
CA LEU A 8 4.54 -11.94 9.99
C LEU A 8 5.60 -12.70 10.79
N LYS A 9 5.20 -13.68 11.61
CA LYS A 9 6.16 -14.49 12.38
C LYS A 9 7.16 -15.23 11.49
N TYR A 10 6.82 -15.54 10.25
CA TYR A 10 7.75 -16.17 9.30
C TYR A 10 8.80 -15.19 8.74
N GLY A 11 8.66 -13.90 9.03
CA GLY A 11 9.63 -12.86 8.67
C GLY A 11 10.63 -12.52 9.78
N LEU A 12 10.57 -13.14 10.94
CA LEU A 12 11.42 -12.80 12.09
C LEU A 12 12.93 -12.94 11.82
N ASP A 13 13.32 -13.88 10.96
CA ASP A 13 14.72 -14.05 10.55
C ASP A 13 15.27 -12.87 9.77
N TYR A 14 14.39 -12.01 9.27
CA TYR A 14 14.70 -10.83 8.45
C TYR A 14 14.47 -9.51 9.19
N THR A 15 14.42 -9.54 10.53
CA THR A 15 14.13 -8.37 11.37
C THR A 15 15.12 -7.22 11.13
N TYR A 16 16.39 -7.53 10.89
CA TYR A 16 17.42 -6.55 10.57
C TYR A 16 17.01 -5.67 9.37
N TYR A 17 16.58 -6.30 8.26
CA TYR A 17 16.09 -5.56 7.08
C TYR A 17 14.79 -4.80 7.37
N GLY A 18 13.95 -5.34 8.27
CA GLY A 18 12.72 -4.66 8.74
C GLY A 18 13.05 -3.36 9.47
N VAL A 19 14.02 -3.38 10.39
CA VAL A 19 14.48 -2.19 11.12
C VAL A 19 15.08 -1.15 10.16
N LEU A 20 15.96 -1.59 9.26
CA LEU A 20 16.52 -0.69 8.23
C LEU A 20 15.44 -0.06 7.35
N ASN A 21 14.42 -0.83 6.96
CA ASN A 21 13.29 -0.31 6.22
C ASN A 21 12.57 0.81 7.00
N ILE A 22 12.33 0.63 8.31
CA ILE A 22 11.69 1.65 9.15
C ILE A 22 12.57 2.90 9.20
N VAL A 23 13.87 2.76 9.46
CA VAL A 23 14.81 3.89 9.52
C VAL A 23 14.82 4.66 8.20
N PHE A 24 14.94 3.98 7.07
CA PHE A 24 14.94 4.64 5.76
C PHE A 24 13.58 5.26 5.41
N ASN A 25 12.46 4.71 5.87
CA ASN A 25 11.14 5.35 5.71
C ASN A 25 10.99 6.60 6.58
N ILE A 26 11.58 6.65 7.78
CA ILE A 26 11.64 7.86 8.60
C ILE A 26 12.44 8.94 7.87
N LEU A 27 13.64 8.61 7.39
CA LEU A 27 14.47 9.54 6.62
C LEU A 27 13.75 10.00 5.34
N TYR A 28 13.13 9.08 4.60
CA TYR A 28 12.30 9.41 3.45
C TYR A 28 11.20 10.42 3.80
N ALA A 29 10.48 10.22 4.89
CA ALA A 29 9.38 11.10 5.28
C ALA A 29 9.89 12.49 5.69
N ILE A 30 11.01 12.58 6.42
CA ILE A 30 11.68 13.84 6.78
C ILE A 30 12.12 14.57 5.50
N PHE A 31 12.90 13.91 4.64
CA PHE A 31 13.40 14.54 3.41
C PHE A 31 12.27 14.83 2.41
N SER A 32 11.16 14.08 2.45
CA SER A 32 9.98 14.38 1.64
C SER A 32 9.32 15.70 2.06
N ALA A 33 9.21 15.98 3.35
CA ALA A 33 8.70 17.24 3.85
C ALA A 33 9.68 18.40 3.57
N LEU A 34 10.97 18.21 3.87
CA LEU A 34 12.03 19.21 3.61
C LEU A 34 12.16 19.53 2.13
N ALA A 35 11.98 18.58 1.23
CA ALA A 35 11.99 18.82 -0.20
C ALA A 35 10.89 19.81 -0.66
N PHE A 36 9.73 19.82 -0.01
CA PHE A 36 8.71 20.84 -0.27
C PHE A 36 9.06 22.17 0.39
N VAL A 37 9.59 22.15 1.62
CA VAL A 37 9.99 23.38 2.32
C VAL A 37 11.12 24.10 1.56
N SER A 38 12.02 23.35 0.95
CA SER A 38 13.14 23.94 0.18
C SER A 38 12.70 24.75 -1.05
N PHE A 39 11.42 24.65 -1.47
CA PHE A 39 10.87 25.55 -2.48
C PHE A 39 10.61 26.96 -1.95
N ILE A 40 10.44 27.17 -0.64
CA ILE A 40 10.20 28.51 -0.08
C ILE A 40 11.32 29.47 -0.48
N PRO A 41 12.59 29.22 -0.11
CA PRO A 41 13.67 30.13 -0.48
C PRO A 41 13.87 30.24 -1.99
N MET A 42 13.63 29.19 -2.75
CA MET A 42 13.69 29.27 -4.21
C MET A 42 12.65 30.24 -4.78
N LEU A 43 11.42 30.16 -4.27
CA LEU A 43 10.33 31.06 -4.70
C LEU A 43 10.57 32.50 -4.20
N ASP A 44 11.11 32.67 -2.98
CA ASP A 44 11.43 33.99 -2.43
C ASP A 44 12.48 34.70 -3.28
N VAL A 45 13.52 34.01 -3.73
CA VAL A 45 14.52 34.54 -4.67
C VAL A 45 13.86 34.85 -6.03
N LEU A 46 13.04 33.94 -6.56
CA LEU A 46 12.39 34.09 -7.85
C LEU A 46 11.42 35.28 -7.91
N PHE A 47 10.64 35.49 -6.84
CA PHE A 47 9.64 36.55 -6.74
C PHE A 47 10.17 37.83 -6.09
N LYS A 48 11.46 37.87 -5.75
CA LYS A 48 12.12 39.01 -5.04
C LYS A 48 11.42 39.34 -3.73
N GLN A 49 11.02 38.31 -2.97
CA GLN A 49 10.36 38.43 -1.66
C GLN A 49 11.31 38.04 -0.51
N THR A 50 12.61 38.01 -0.77
CA THR A 50 13.63 37.74 0.25
C THR A 50 13.57 38.82 1.31
N LYS A 51 13.57 38.43 2.59
CA LYS A 51 13.76 39.37 3.69
C LYS A 51 15.23 39.85 3.65
N ASP A 52 15.40 41.16 3.52
CA ASP A 52 16.75 41.76 3.57
C ASP A 52 17.32 41.67 4.98
N VAL A 53 18.05 40.62 5.27
CA VAL A 53 18.75 40.40 6.54
C VAL A 53 20.22 40.74 6.30
N TYR A 54 20.65 41.91 6.78
CA TYR A 54 22.04 42.39 6.59
C TYR A 54 22.93 42.15 7.83
N ILE A 55 22.35 41.78 8.97
CA ILE A 55 23.05 41.54 10.22
C ILE A 55 23.16 40.04 10.43
N GLU A 56 24.36 39.54 10.69
CA GLU A 56 24.58 38.12 10.97
C GLU A 56 23.81 37.72 12.22
N PRO A 57 22.90 36.72 12.17
CA PRO A 57 22.09 36.31 13.32
C PRO A 57 22.98 35.67 14.41
N GLU A 58 22.75 36.05 15.65
CA GLU A 58 23.42 35.45 16.81
C GLU A 58 22.66 34.22 17.32
N TYR A 59 23.39 33.15 17.62
CA TYR A 59 22.81 31.94 18.18
C TYR A 59 22.37 32.14 19.63
N SER A 60 21.04 32.14 19.89
CA SER A 60 20.43 32.41 21.17
C SER A 60 19.96 31.17 21.96
N GLY A 61 20.37 29.95 21.52
CA GLY A 61 20.06 28.70 22.23
C GLY A 61 19.16 27.73 21.45
N ILE A 62 19.01 26.50 21.99
CA ILE A 62 18.29 25.40 21.31
C ILE A 62 16.79 25.73 21.09
N SER A 63 16.16 26.51 21.95
CA SER A 63 14.76 26.92 21.82
C SER A 63 14.49 27.72 20.55
N ASN A 64 15.48 28.50 20.08
CA ASN A 64 15.36 29.40 18.93
C ASN A 64 16.13 28.91 17.70
N ILE A 65 16.54 27.64 17.68
CA ILE A 65 17.37 27.07 16.60
C ILE A 65 16.71 27.18 15.23
N ARG A 66 15.36 27.10 15.16
CA ARG A 66 14.61 27.24 13.93
C ARG A 66 14.72 28.66 13.38
N GLU A 67 14.46 29.67 14.21
CA GLU A 67 14.52 31.09 13.85
C GLU A 67 15.95 31.45 13.43
N TYR A 68 16.93 31.01 14.21
CA TYR A 68 18.35 31.19 13.87
C TYR A 68 18.71 30.60 12.49
N LEU A 69 18.28 29.37 12.20
CA LEU A 69 18.56 28.74 10.91
C LEU A 69 17.87 29.46 9.74
N GLU A 70 16.64 29.92 9.95
CA GLU A 70 15.87 30.67 8.96
C GLU A 70 16.53 32.03 8.68
N ASP A 71 16.91 32.76 9.73
CA ASP A 71 17.55 34.06 9.61
C ASP A 71 18.99 33.99 9.05
N TYR A 72 19.75 32.95 9.45
CA TYR A 72 21.10 32.72 8.90
C TYR A 72 21.05 32.38 7.42
N PHE A 73 20.05 31.59 7.03
CA PHE A 73 19.83 31.26 5.62
C PHE A 73 19.43 32.48 4.80
N ASN A 74 18.50 33.28 5.33
CA ASN A 74 18.10 34.55 4.70
C ASN A 74 19.25 35.54 4.61
N TYR A 75 20.08 35.67 5.65
CA TYR A 75 21.30 36.49 5.63
C TYR A 75 22.26 36.05 4.52
N TYR A 76 22.51 34.75 4.42
CA TYR A 76 23.41 34.22 3.40
C TYR A 76 22.88 34.46 1.98
N ILE A 77 21.60 34.27 1.76
CA ILE A 77 20.95 34.53 0.48
C ILE A 77 20.96 36.03 0.16
N SER A 78 20.62 36.91 1.07
CA SER A 78 20.57 38.36 0.87
C SER A 78 21.97 38.89 0.47
N ARG A 79 22.99 38.44 1.17
CA ARG A 79 24.38 38.82 0.87
C ARG A 79 24.82 38.32 -0.50
N GLN A 80 24.42 37.13 -0.92
CA GLN A 80 24.82 36.58 -2.19
C GLN A 80 24.02 37.17 -3.37
N LEU A 81 22.75 37.56 -3.14
CA LEU A 81 21.92 38.26 -4.12
C LEU A 81 22.50 39.61 -4.54
N GLU A 82 23.18 40.33 -3.62
CA GLU A 82 23.88 41.59 -3.94
C GLU A 82 25.09 41.38 -4.83
N THR A 83 25.75 40.24 -4.71
CA THR A 83 26.99 39.96 -5.46
C THR A 83 26.71 39.34 -6.83
N ASP A 84 25.84 38.34 -6.91
CA ASP A 84 25.49 37.65 -8.16
C ASP A 84 24.16 36.87 -8.01
N ILE A 85 23.13 37.34 -8.68
CA ILE A 85 21.79 36.70 -8.70
C ILE A 85 21.86 35.30 -9.32
N SER A 86 22.73 35.09 -10.32
CA SER A 86 22.84 33.80 -11.02
C SER A 86 23.38 32.72 -10.11
N SER A 87 24.44 33.03 -9.35
CA SER A 87 25.04 32.11 -8.36
C SER A 87 24.06 31.76 -7.23
N THR A 88 23.27 32.73 -6.77
CA THR A 88 22.23 32.51 -5.75
C THR A 88 21.14 31.58 -6.25
N LEU A 89 20.68 31.76 -7.49
CA LEU A 89 19.71 30.87 -8.12
C LEU A 89 20.24 29.43 -8.23
N ILE A 90 21.48 29.26 -8.67
CA ILE A 90 22.12 27.93 -8.77
C ILE A 90 22.18 27.25 -7.39
N LEU A 91 22.51 28.00 -6.34
CA LEU A 91 22.56 27.49 -4.97
C LEU A 91 21.21 26.99 -4.48
N VAL A 92 20.15 27.81 -4.56
CA VAL A 92 18.82 27.41 -4.07
C VAL A 92 18.22 26.27 -4.89
N VAL A 93 18.43 26.24 -6.20
CA VAL A 93 18.07 25.11 -7.08
C VAL A 93 18.85 23.86 -6.68
N GLY A 94 20.14 23.99 -6.39
CA GLY A 94 21.00 22.90 -5.91
C GLY A 94 20.47 22.30 -4.61
N ILE A 95 20.01 23.12 -3.67
CA ILE A 95 19.40 22.69 -2.40
C ILE A 95 18.13 21.89 -2.68
N VAL A 96 17.25 22.36 -3.54
CA VAL A 96 16.01 21.63 -3.92
C VAL A 96 16.38 20.26 -4.51
N ILE A 97 17.30 20.23 -5.49
CA ILE A 97 17.76 18.99 -6.11
C ILE A 97 18.35 18.04 -5.07
N PHE A 98 19.16 18.54 -4.12
CA PHE A 98 19.73 17.74 -3.06
C PHE A 98 18.66 17.08 -2.17
N PHE A 99 17.65 17.82 -1.70
CA PHE A 99 16.59 17.25 -0.87
C PHE A 99 15.74 16.23 -1.64
N PHE A 100 15.44 16.47 -2.91
CA PHE A 100 14.74 15.50 -3.76
C PHE A 100 15.59 14.26 -4.04
N LEU A 101 16.90 14.41 -4.22
CA LEU A 101 17.80 13.28 -4.37
C LEU A 101 17.84 12.43 -3.11
N MET A 102 18.00 13.05 -1.93
CA MET A 102 18.01 12.34 -0.64
C MET A 102 16.67 11.63 -0.39
N LYS A 103 15.54 12.30 -0.63
CA LYS A 103 14.21 11.68 -0.58
C LYS A 103 14.14 10.40 -1.43
N ASN A 104 14.55 10.48 -2.69
CA ASN A 104 14.48 9.33 -3.60
C ASN A 104 15.50 8.24 -3.25
N LEU A 105 16.69 8.61 -2.77
CA LEU A 105 17.70 7.66 -2.28
C LEU A 105 17.15 6.86 -1.09
N PHE A 106 16.60 7.52 -0.08
CA PHE A 106 16.03 6.83 1.08
C PHE A 106 14.79 6.02 0.74
N ASN A 107 13.96 6.48 -0.21
CA ASN A 107 12.86 5.68 -0.73
C ASN A 107 13.37 4.38 -1.37
N TYR A 108 14.40 4.46 -2.21
CA TYR A 108 15.00 3.29 -2.83
C TYR A 108 15.58 2.32 -1.79
N LEU A 109 16.33 2.84 -0.80
CA LEU A 109 16.92 2.03 0.27
C LEU A 109 15.83 1.36 1.13
N ALA A 110 14.71 2.05 1.40
CA ALA A 110 13.57 1.46 2.09
C ALA A 110 12.95 0.32 1.27
N LEU A 111 12.71 0.52 -0.03
CA LEU A 111 12.17 -0.49 -0.95
C LEU A 111 13.12 -1.69 -1.10
N TYR A 112 14.43 -1.43 -1.17
CA TYR A 112 15.44 -2.48 -1.24
C TYR A 112 15.37 -3.39 -0.01
N ASN A 113 15.35 -2.83 1.19
CA ASN A 113 15.32 -3.59 2.43
C ASN A 113 14.00 -4.37 2.62
N ILE A 114 12.85 -3.77 2.34
CA ILE A 114 11.56 -4.46 2.49
C ILE A 114 11.43 -5.64 1.52
N THR A 115 12.14 -5.63 0.40
CA THR A 115 12.14 -6.73 -0.55
C THR A 115 12.73 -8.01 0.07
N PHE A 116 13.79 -7.90 0.87
CA PHE A 116 14.34 -9.06 1.59
C PHE A 116 13.36 -9.60 2.63
N VAL A 117 12.67 -8.73 3.37
CA VAL A 117 11.64 -9.15 4.33
C VAL A 117 10.51 -9.90 3.62
N LYS A 118 9.99 -9.32 2.52
CA LYS A 118 8.90 -9.91 1.74
C LYS A 118 9.26 -11.29 1.20
N ASN A 119 10.38 -11.39 0.50
CA ASN A 119 10.80 -12.64 -0.14
C ASN A 119 11.27 -13.69 0.88
N GLY A 120 11.93 -13.26 1.95
CA GLY A 120 12.35 -14.14 3.03
C GLY A 120 11.17 -14.76 3.77
N LEU A 121 10.16 -13.96 4.10
CA LEU A 121 8.91 -14.43 4.71
C LEU A 121 8.22 -15.45 3.81
N LEU A 122 8.13 -15.19 2.50
CA LEU A 122 7.54 -16.14 1.54
C LEU A 122 8.33 -17.44 1.43
N LYS A 123 9.65 -17.36 1.40
CA LYS A 123 10.53 -18.52 1.41
C LYS A 123 10.23 -19.42 2.63
N ASN A 124 10.19 -18.82 3.83
CA ASN A 124 9.93 -19.54 5.06
C ASN A 124 8.52 -20.15 5.11
N LEU A 125 7.51 -19.37 4.67
CA LEU A 125 6.12 -19.84 4.61
C LEU A 125 5.95 -21.01 3.63
N ARG A 126 6.52 -20.89 2.41
CA ARG A 126 6.52 -21.97 1.41
C ARG A 126 7.23 -23.21 1.91
N GLY A 127 8.40 -23.05 2.53
CA GLY A 127 9.15 -24.16 3.11
C GLY A 127 8.36 -24.89 4.18
N LYS A 128 7.72 -24.15 5.10
CA LYS A 128 6.89 -24.74 6.16
C LYS A 128 5.67 -25.47 5.60
N LEU A 129 4.99 -24.85 4.61
CA LEU A 129 3.84 -25.47 3.96
C LEU A 129 4.22 -26.75 3.24
N TYR A 130 5.31 -26.73 2.46
CA TYR A 130 5.79 -27.90 1.73
C TYR A 130 6.19 -29.03 2.66
N SER A 131 6.97 -28.75 3.71
CA SER A 131 7.35 -29.75 4.73
C SER A 131 6.12 -30.36 5.42
N LYS A 132 5.08 -29.53 5.67
CA LYS A 132 3.84 -30.02 6.26
C LYS A 132 3.09 -30.96 5.32
N VAL A 133 2.99 -30.58 4.05
CA VAL A 133 2.31 -31.42 3.04
C VAL A 133 2.99 -32.79 2.91
N ILE A 134 4.32 -32.84 2.87
CA ILE A 134 5.05 -34.14 2.80
C ILE A 134 4.80 -35.00 4.04
N SER A 135 4.65 -34.40 5.23
CA SER A 135 4.42 -35.13 6.48
C SER A 135 2.97 -35.60 6.69
N MET A 136 2.05 -35.29 5.77
CA MET A 136 0.64 -35.65 5.89
C MET A 136 0.40 -37.13 5.56
N PRO A 137 -0.55 -37.80 6.26
CA PRO A 137 -0.92 -39.17 5.97
C PRO A 137 -1.60 -39.29 4.60
N ILE A 138 -1.50 -40.47 4.00
CA ILE A 138 -2.09 -40.77 2.68
C ILE A 138 -3.61 -40.50 2.66
N SER A 139 -4.30 -40.79 3.79
CA SER A 139 -5.75 -40.55 3.96
C SER A 139 -6.15 -39.09 3.70
N TYR A 140 -5.29 -38.14 4.02
CA TYR A 140 -5.56 -36.72 3.72
C TYR A 140 -5.65 -36.44 2.23
N PHE A 141 -4.80 -37.09 1.42
CA PHE A 141 -4.77 -36.90 -0.03
C PHE A 141 -5.91 -37.64 -0.74
N LEU A 142 -6.42 -38.73 -0.17
CA LEU A 142 -7.56 -39.46 -0.75
C LEU A 142 -8.85 -38.63 -0.63
N ASN A 143 -8.99 -37.82 0.43
CA ASN A 143 -10.18 -37.02 0.71
C ASN A 143 -10.14 -35.60 0.13
N LYS A 144 -8.99 -35.13 -0.38
CA LYS A 144 -8.80 -33.78 -0.91
C LYS A 144 -8.49 -33.81 -2.40
N LYS A 145 -9.13 -32.94 -3.16
CA LYS A 145 -8.81 -32.80 -4.60
C LYS A 145 -7.40 -32.25 -4.78
N LYS A 146 -6.59 -32.92 -5.60
CA LYS A 146 -5.22 -32.48 -5.95
C LYS A 146 -5.16 -31.00 -6.36
N GLY A 147 -6.16 -30.52 -7.11
CA GLY A 147 -6.25 -29.12 -7.56
C GLY A 147 -6.40 -28.13 -6.41
N ASP A 148 -7.12 -28.46 -5.32
CA ASP A 148 -7.26 -27.58 -4.15
C ASP A 148 -5.90 -27.40 -3.45
N LEU A 149 -5.13 -28.48 -3.24
CA LEU A 149 -3.80 -28.41 -2.65
C LEU A 149 -2.84 -27.58 -3.51
N MET A 150 -2.85 -27.81 -4.82
CA MET A 150 -2.03 -27.02 -5.75
C MET A 150 -2.39 -25.55 -5.71
N SER A 151 -3.68 -25.21 -5.67
CA SER A 151 -4.15 -23.83 -5.55
C SER A 151 -3.66 -23.17 -4.25
N ARG A 152 -3.71 -23.86 -3.11
CA ARG A 152 -3.27 -23.35 -1.82
C ARG A 152 -1.75 -23.11 -1.78
N ILE A 153 -0.97 -23.98 -2.40
CA ILE A 153 0.51 -23.88 -2.46
C ILE A 153 0.95 -22.77 -3.43
N THR A 154 0.18 -22.49 -4.48
CA THR A 154 0.54 -21.52 -5.52
C THR A 154 -0.27 -20.22 -5.42
N ALA A 155 -1.56 -20.27 -5.73
CA ALA A 155 -2.41 -19.08 -5.83
C ALA A 155 -2.62 -18.38 -4.48
N ASP A 156 -2.88 -19.12 -3.39
CA ASP A 156 -3.08 -18.51 -2.07
C ASP A 156 -1.79 -17.90 -1.52
N ILE A 157 -0.63 -18.52 -1.76
CA ILE A 157 0.67 -17.92 -1.40
C ILE A 157 0.93 -16.64 -2.21
N LEU A 158 0.60 -16.63 -3.51
CA LEU A 158 0.70 -15.44 -4.35
C LEU A 158 -0.25 -14.33 -3.85
N GLU A 159 -1.45 -14.70 -3.42
CA GLU A 159 -2.41 -13.76 -2.84
C GLU A 159 -1.91 -13.16 -1.51
N ILE A 160 -1.28 -13.96 -0.65
CA ILE A 160 -0.61 -13.48 0.56
C ILE A 160 0.49 -12.49 0.18
N GLN A 161 1.29 -12.79 -0.85
CA GLN A 161 2.33 -11.89 -1.36
C GLN A 161 1.76 -10.55 -1.82
N THR A 162 0.75 -10.57 -2.67
CA THR A 162 0.19 -9.35 -3.26
C THR A 162 -0.65 -8.54 -2.29
N SER A 163 -1.31 -9.20 -1.34
CA SER A 163 -2.21 -8.53 -0.39
C SER A 163 -1.50 -8.11 0.90
N TYR A 164 -0.79 -9.01 1.57
CA TYR A 164 -0.15 -8.69 2.86
C TYR A 164 1.18 -7.97 2.73
N LEU A 165 2.04 -8.44 1.80
CA LEU A 165 3.38 -7.92 1.75
C LEU A 165 3.47 -6.54 1.09
N SER A 166 2.54 -6.21 0.18
CA SER A 166 2.40 -4.83 -0.30
C SER A 166 1.91 -3.87 0.77
N ILE A 167 1.12 -4.37 1.75
CA ILE A 167 0.63 -3.55 2.86
C ILE A 167 1.75 -3.21 3.84
N LEU A 168 2.68 -4.13 4.13
CA LEU A 168 3.77 -3.87 5.06
C LEU A 168 4.54 -2.60 4.72
N GLU A 169 4.80 -2.39 3.43
CA GLU A 169 5.44 -1.18 2.93
C GLU A 169 4.60 0.07 3.20
N LEU A 170 3.30 0.00 2.86
CA LEU A 170 2.40 1.14 2.99
C LEU A 170 2.08 1.48 4.45
N MET A 171 1.99 0.47 5.35
CA MET A 171 1.70 0.70 6.77
C MET A 171 2.83 1.39 7.53
N VAL A 172 4.05 1.36 7.03
CA VAL A 172 5.18 2.09 7.62
C VAL A 172 5.34 3.45 6.95
N ARG A 173 5.44 3.46 5.62
CA ARG A 173 5.76 4.67 4.85
C ARG A 173 4.67 5.74 4.93
N GLU A 174 3.42 5.36 4.67
CA GLU A 174 2.35 6.36 4.51
C GLU A 174 2.01 7.09 5.82
N PRO A 175 1.89 6.41 7.01
CA PRO A 175 1.68 7.13 8.27
C PRO A 175 2.82 8.07 8.62
N LEU A 176 4.08 7.65 8.39
CA LEU A 176 5.24 8.50 8.64
C LEU A 176 5.24 9.72 7.72
N THR A 177 4.95 9.54 6.44
CA THR A 177 4.85 10.65 5.49
C THR A 177 3.76 11.64 5.90
N ILE A 178 2.58 11.16 6.29
CA ILE A 178 1.49 12.01 6.78
C ILE A 178 1.94 12.76 8.05
N LEU A 179 2.54 12.05 9.01
CA LEU A 179 2.96 12.63 10.29
C LEU A 179 3.94 13.78 10.07
N PHE A 180 5.04 13.54 9.34
CA PHE A 180 6.06 14.57 9.11
C PHE A 180 5.55 15.71 8.24
N THR A 181 4.70 15.43 7.24
CA THR A 181 4.06 16.48 6.45
C THR A 181 3.16 17.36 7.32
N LEU A 182 2.35 16.77 8.21
CA LEU A 182 1.50 17.52 9.14
C LEU A 182 2.32 18.32 10.13
N ILE A 183 3.42 17.78 10.68
CA ILE A 183 4.32 18.55 11.57
C ILE A 183 4.79 19.82 10.85
N VAL A 184 5.29 19.70 9.63
CA VAL A 184 5.74 20.85 8.84
C VAL A 184 4.58 21.83 8.56
N MET A 185 3.41 21.32 8.16
CA MET A 185 2.24 22.16 7.91
C MET A 185 1.80 22.94 9.16
N PHE A 186 1.84 22.29 10.35
CA PHE A 186 1.54 22.97 11.62
C PHE A 186 2.53 24.09 11.95
N THR A 187 3.80 23.94 11.56
CA THR A 187 4.78 25.02 11.76
C THR A 187 4.56 26.22 10.83
N ILE A 188 3.92 26.00 9.67
CA ILE A 188 3.58 27.06 8.71
C ILE A 188 2.30 27.78 9.14
N SER A 189 1.20 27.04 9.31
CA SER A 189 -0.09 27.58 9.74
C SER A 189 -0.94 26.50 10.41
N PRO A 190 -1.13 26.58 11.75
CA PRO A 190 -2.04 25.68 12.46
C PRO A 190 -3.48 25.74 11.94
N GLU A 191 -3.98 26.90 11.59
CA GLU A 191 -5.36 27.13 11.14
C GLU A 191 -5.65 26.41 9.81
N LEU A 192 -4.77 26.61 8.82
CA LEU A 192 -4.87 25.92 7.53
C LEU A 192 -4.68 24.41 7.67
N THR A 193 -3.80 23.98 8.58
CA THR A 193 -3.54 22.56 8.82
C THR A 193 -4.74 21.86 9.45
N LEU A 194 -5.40 22.47 10.43
CA LEU A 194 -6.65 21.95 11.01
C LEU A 194 -7.74 21.81 9.97
N PHE A 195 -7.85 22.78 9.05
CA PHE A 195 -8.77 22.68 7.91
C PHE A 195 -8.47 21.45 7.03
N VAL A 196 -7.21 21.22 6.67
CA VAL A 196 -6.80 20.05 5.87
C VAL A 196 -7.12 18.74 6.59
N ILE A 197 -6.82 18.66 7.91
CA ILE A 197 -7.11 17.48 8.74
C ILE A 197 -8.62 17.18 8.76
N LEU A 198 -9.45 18.19 8.87
CA LEU A 198 -10.91 18.03 8.86
C LEU A 198 -11.42 17.53 7.51
N PHE A 199 -10.80 17.96 6.42
CA PHE A 199 -11.25 17.64 5.06
C PHE A 199 -10.84 16.23 4.58
N ILE A 200 -9.74 15.68 5.08
CA ILE A 200 -9.26 14.33 4.74
C ILE A 200 -10.34 13.25 5.04
N PRO A 201 -10.94 13.18 6.23
CA PRO A 201 -12.00 12.22 6.52
C PRO A 201 -13.25 12.41 5.64
N ILE A 202 -13.61 13.65 5.33
CA ILE A 202 -14.79 13.96 4.49
C ILE A 202 -14.58 13.37 3.09
N SER A 203 -13.43 13.64 2.46
CA SER A 203 -13.10 13.08 1.15
C SER A 203 -13.02 11.55 1.18
N GLY A 204 -12.45 10.98 2.22
CA GLY A 204 -12.39 9.53 2.45
C GLY A 204 -13.78 8.88 2.59
N PHE A 205 -14.71 9.54 3.29
CA PHE A 205 -16.09 9.07 3.42
C PHE A 205 -16.81 9.03 2.08
N ILE A 206 -16.70 10.07 1.26
CA ILE A 206 -17.31 10.14 -0.07
C ILE A 206 -16.75 9.03 -0.98
N ILE A 207 -15.43 8.83 -1.00
CA ILE A 207 -14.78 7.75 -1.75
C ILE A 207 -15.25 6.36 -1.26
N SER A 208 -15.50 6.19 0.03
CA SER A 208 -16.02 4.96 0.63
C SER A 208 -17.39 4.56 0.07
N ILE A 209 -18.26 5.53 -0.23
CA ILE A 209 -19.58 5.28 -0.85
C ILE A 209 -19.42 4.64 -2.23
N ILE A 210 -18.50 5.15 -3.04
CA ILE A 210 -18.18 4.57 -4.35
C ILE A 210 -17.67 3.14 -4.17
N GLY A 211 -16.78 2.92 -3.21
CA GLY A 211 -16.21 1.61 -2.90
C GLY A 211 -17.26 0.57 -2.48
N LYS A 212 -18.27 0.94 -1.71
CA LYS A 212 -19.38 0.04 -1.32
C LYS A 212 -20.20 -0.42 -2.53
N LYS A 213 -20.54 0.50 -3.44
CA LYS A 213 -21.26 0.18 -4.69
C LYS A 213 -20.42 -0.72 -5.61
N LEU A 214 -19.12 -0.41 -5.74
CA LEU A 214 -18.19 -1.22 -6.53
C LEU A 214 -18.11 -2.66 -6.00
N ARG A 215 -18.09 -2.87 -4.67
CA ARG A 215 -18.07 -4.20 -4.06
C ARG A 215 -19.31 -5.03 -4.40
N LYS A 216 -20.50 -4.40 -4.42
CA LYS A 216 -21.75 -5.09 -4.80
C LYS A 216 -21.67 -5.57 -6.25
N ASP A 217 -21.31 -4.68 -7.17
CA ASP A 217 -21.22 -5.04 -8.60
C ASP A 217 -20.12 -6.08 -8.89
N SER A 218 -19.01 -6.04 -8.14
CA SER A 218 -17.94 -7.04 -8.27
C SER A 218 -18.39 -8.45 -7.90
N LYS A 219 -19.34 -8.60 -6.96
CA LYS A 219 -19.94 -9.92 -6.66
C LYS A 219 -20.79 -10.45 -7.82
N GLU A 220 -21.49 -9.55 -8.50
CA GLU A 220 -22.26 -9.91 -9.69
C GLU A 220 -21.36 -10.40 -10.82
N VAL A 221 -20.24 -9.70 -11.06
CA VAL A 221 -19.22 -10.14 -12.03
C VAL A 221 -18.67 -11.52 -11.66
N GLN A 222 -18.35 -11.77 -10.37
CA GLN A 222 -17.87 -13.08 -9.93
C GLN A 222 -18.88 -14.19 -10.20
N GLN A 223 -20.17 -13.91 -9.98
CA GLN A 223 -21.24 -14.87 -10.25
C GLN A 223 -21.33 -15.17 -11.77
N GLN A 224 -21.28 -14.12 -12.61
CA GLN A 224 -21.32 -14.31 -14.07
C GLN A 224 -20.06 -15.01 -14.58
N GLN A 225 -18.89 -14.75 -13.99
CA GLN A 225 -17.66 -15.47 -14.29
C GLN A 225 -17.76 -16.96 -13.95
N SER A 226 -18.40 -17.30 -12.81
CA SER A 226 -18.66 -18.70 -12.45
C SER A 226 -19.60 -19.37 -13.44
N ASN A 227 -20.70 -18.69 -13.84
CA ASN A 227 -21.63 -19.20 -14.85
C ASN A 227 -20.93 -19.43 -16.20
N PHE A 228 -20.07 -18.49 -16.60
CA PHE A 228 -19.27 -18.60 -17.83
C PHE A 228 -18.33 -19.81 -17.80
N LEU A 229 -17.61 -20.03 -16.71
CA LEU A 229 -16.73 -21.19 -16.55
C LEU A 229 -17.52 -22.49 -16.52
N SER A 230 -18.66 -22.54 -15.85
CA SER A 230 -19.54 -23.71 -15.83
C SER A 230 -20.07 -24.03 -17.21
N MET A 231 -20.41 -23.02 -18.02
CA MET A 231 -20.85 -23.20 -19.40
C MET A 231 -19.76 -23.79 -20.29
N ILE A 232 -18.52 -23.34 -20.13
CA ILE A 232 -17.36 -23.90 -20.85
C ILE A 232 -17.13 -25.37 -20.46
N ASP A 233 -17.17 -25.68 -19.16
CA ASP A 233 -16.98 -27.03 -18.63
C ASP A 233 -18.07 -27.96 -19.13
N GLU A 234 -19.34 -27.54 -19.07
CA GLU A 234 -20.51 -28.29 -19.63
C GLU A 234 -20.34 -28.57 -21.13
N THR A 235 -19.88 -27.56 -21.89
CA THR A 235 -19.68 -27.68 -23.33
C THR A 235 -18.56 -28.67 -23.67
N ILE A 236 -17.39 -28.54 -23.00
CA ILE A 236 -16.23 -29.42 -23.27
C ILE A 236 -16.53 -30.85 -22.85
N SER A 237 -17.10 -31.02 -21.64
CA SER A 237 -17.42 -32.37 -21.13
C SER A 237 -18.57 -33.03 -21.89
N GLY A 238 -19.54 -32.24 -22.37
CA GLY A 238 -20.69 -32.70 -23.15
C GLY A 238 -20.50 -32.75 -24.66
N GLN A 239 -19.29 -32.50 -25.19
CA GLN A 239 -19.03 -32.32 -26.61
C GLN A 239 -19.55 -33.48 -27.48
N LYS A 240 -19.42 -34.72 -27.00
CA LYS A 240 -19.94 -35.91 -27.70
C LYS A 240 -21.47 -35.87 -27.84
N VAL A 241 -22.17 -35.46 -26.79
CA VAL A 241 -23.64 -35.33 -26.77
C VAL A 241 -24.07 -34.19 -27.69
N ILE A 242 -23.44 -33.02 -27.59
CA ILE A 242 -23.73 -31.86 -28.44
C ILE A 242 -23.65 -32.25 -29.93
N LYS A 243 -22.59 -32.95 -30.32
CA LYS A 243 -22.39 -33.42 -31.69
C LYS A 243 -23.40 -34.45 -32.11
N SER A 244 -23.75 -35.41 -31.22
CA SER A 244 -24.72 -36.46 -31.54
C SER A 244 -26.14 -35.91 -31.78
N PHE A 245 -26.49 -34.80 -31.10
CA PHE A 245 -27.82 -34.17 -31.22
C PHE A 245 -27.82 -32.92 -32.11
N LEU A 246 -26.69 -32.57 -32.77
CA LEU A 246 -26.53 -31.38 -33.60
C LEU A 246 -26.98 -30.09 -32.89
N SER A 247 -26.66 -29.99 -31.61
CA SER A 247 -27.16 -28.92 -30.71
C SER A 247 -26.20 -27.75 -30.61
N GLU A 248 -25.26 -27.58 -31.52
CA GLU A 248 -24.24 -26.49 -31.47
C GLU A 248 -24.89 -25.11 -31.46
N SER A 249 -25.94 -24.88 -32.21
CA SER A 249 -26.61 -23.59 -32.26
C SER A 249 -27.26 -23.22 -30.91
N PHE A 250 -27.84 -24.19 -30.19
CA PHE A 250 -28.40 -23.98 -28.86
C PHE A 250 -27.32 -23.62 -27.85
N PHE A 251 -26.18 -24.34 -27.84
CA PHE A 251 -25.06 -24.04 -26.95
C PHE A 251 -24.41 -22.72 -27.27
N ASN A 252 -24.28 -22.33 -28.56
CA ASN A 252 -23.80 -20.99 -28.93
C ASN A 252 -24.71 -19.89 -28.41
N GLN A 253 -26.03 -19.99 -28.57
CA GLN A 253 -26.96 -18.98 -28.05
C GLN A 253 -26.90 -18.87 -26.52
N LYS A 254 -26.78 -20.02 -25.82
CA LYS A 254 -26.64 -20.06 -24.35
C LYS A 254 -25.32 -19.40 -23.92
N PHE A 255 -24.22 -19.68 -24.63
CA PHE A 255 -22.92 -19.05 -24.40
C PHE A 255 -22.97 -17.55 -24.64
N ASP A 256 -23.53 -17.10 -25.76
CA ASP A 256 -23.63 -15.67 -26.10
C ASP A 256 -24.43 -14.90 -25.05
N SER A 257 -25.52 -15.47 -24.55
CA SER A 257 -26.30 -14.86 -23.47
C SER A 257 -25.49 -14.67 -22.18
N ILE A 258 -24.75 -15.69 -21.76
CA ILE A 258 -23.89 -15.63 -20.56
C ILE A 258 -22.73 -14.65 -20.76
N ASN A 259 -22.12 -14.68 -21.93
CA ASN A 259 -21.01 -13.82 -22.30
C ASN A 259 -21.43 -12.34 -22.34
N GLU A 260 -22.61 -12.05 -22.89
CA GLU A 260 -23.19 -10.71 -22.90
C GLU A 260 -23.50 -10.20 -21.48
N MET A 261 -23.99 -11.06 -20.58
CA MET A 261 -24.18 -10.69 -19.19
C MET A 261 -22.84 -10.37 -18.51
N LEU A 262 -21.84 -11.23 -18.71
CA LEU A 262 -20.49 -11.00 -18.18
C LEU A 262 -19.89 -9.69 -18.69
N TYR A 263 -20.03 -9.39 -19.98
CA TYR A 263 -19.63 -8.14 -20.59
C TYR A 263 -20.31 -6.92 -19.93
N LYS A 264 -21.63 -6.94 -19.80
CA LYS A 264 -22.39 -5.83 -19.16
C LYS A 264 -21.96 -5.56 -17.73
N PHE A 265 -21.86 -6.62 -16.91
CA PHE A 265 -21.46 -6.48 -15.50
C PHE A 265 -19.99 -6.07 -15.36
N SER A 266 -19.10 -6.62 -16.20
CA SER A 266 -17.68 -6.26 -16.22
C SER A 266 -17.48 -4.79 -16.57
N ASN A 267 -18.14 -4.30 -17.62
CA ASN A 267 -18.11 -2.89 -17.99
C ASN A 267 -18.62 -1.96 -16.88
N LYS A 268 -19.70 -2.35 -16.22
CA LYS A 268 -20.25 -1.58 -15.09
C LYS A 268 -19.25 -1.47 -13.94
N VAL A 269 -18.54 -2.56 -13.61
CA VAL A 269 -17.52 -2.58 -12.55
C VAL A 269 -16.30 -1.75 -12.94
N ILE A 270 -15.79 -1.95 -14.16
CA ILE A 270 -14.61 -1.24 -14.66
C ILE A 270 -14.88 0.26 -14.74
N ASN A 271 -16.03 0.67 -15.29
CA ASN A 271 -16.40 2.09 -15.40
C ASN A 271 -16.55 2.75 -14.01
N ARG A 272 -17.14 2.08 -13.03
CA ARG A 272 -17.16 2.58 -11.65
C ARG A 272 -15.78 2.67 -11.02
N LYS A 273 -14.92 1.69 -11.28
CA LYS A 273 -13.52 1.74 -10.83
C LYS A 273 -12.78 2.91 -11.44
N ASN A 274 -12.98 3.14 -12.74
CA ASN A 274 -12.36 4.24 -13.47
C ASN A 274 -12.87 5.61 -12.99
N LEU A 275 -14.13 5.73 -12.57
CA LEU A 275 -14.69 6.96 -11.99
C LEU A 275 -14.00 7.37 -10.67
N ALA A 276 -13.50 6.41 -9.89
CA ALA A 276 -12.90 6.69 -8.58
C ALA A 276 -11.66 7.58 -8.67
N GLY A 277 -10.86 7.47 -9.74
CA GLY A 277 -9.67 8.30 -9.97
C GLY A 277 -10.04 9.77 -10.20
N PRO A 278 -10.74 10.12 -11.30
CA PRO A 278 -11.16 11.49 -11.62
C PRO A 278 -11.98 12.15 -10.51
N PHE A 279 -12.88 11.39 -9.88
CA PHE A 279 -13.66 11.91 -8.75
C PHE A 279 -12.80 12.28 -7.55
N SER A 280 -11.81 11.43 -7.22
CA SER A 280 -10.87 11.70 -6.15
C SER A 280 -9.96 12.89 -6.44
N GLU A 281 -9.58 13.09 -7.71
CA GLU A 281 -8.81 14.24 -8.16
C GLU A 281 -9.65 15.53 -8.04
N PHE A 282 -10.90 15.50 -8.52
CA PHE A 282 -11.84 16.63 -8.36
C PHE A 282 -12.02 17.02 -6.89
N MET A 283 -12.19 16.04 -5.99
CA MET A 283 -12.27 16.31 -4.54
C MET A 283 -10.97 16.95 -4.02
N GLY A 284 -9.81 16.52 -4.50
CA GLY A 284 -8.53 17.13 -4.16
C GLY A 284 -8.45 18.59 -4.59
N ILE A 285 -8.84 18.90 -5.84
CA ILE A 285 -8.87 20.28 -6.37
C ILE A 285 -9.90 21.14 -5.63
N LEU A 286 -11.03 20.58 -5.23
CA LEU A 286 -12.02 21.30 -4.41
C LEU A 286 -11.43 21.73 -3.06
N VAL A 287 -10.67 20.84 -2.38
CA VAL A 287 -9.94 21.18 -1.15
C VAL A 287 -8.96 22.34 -1.39
N ILE A 288 -8.18 22.24 -2.48
CA ILE A 288 -7.23 23.29 -2.87
C ILE A 288 -7.96 24.61 -3.15
N GLY A 289 -9.12 24.57 -3.82
CA GLY A 289 -9.94 25.76 -4.08
C GLY A 289 -10.43 26.45 -2.79
N VAL A 290 -10.89 25.67 -1.82
CA VAL A 290 -11.30 26.22 -0.50
C VAL A 290 -10.10 26.75 0.28
N LEU A 291 -8.95 26.05 0.22
CA LEU A 291 -7.71 26.54 0.81
C LEU A 291 -7.24 27.84 0.14
N LEU A 292 -7.34 27.96 -1.20
CA LEU A 292 -7.04 29.19 -1.92
C LEU A 292 -7.92 30.35 -1.47
N TRP A 293 -9.21 30.11 -1.28
CA TRP A 293 -10.12 31.15 -0.81
C TRP A 293 -9.82 31.60 0.63
N PHE A 294 -9.65 30.66 1.54
CA PHE A 294 -9.41 30.94 2.96
C PHE A 294 -7.97 31.45 3.20
N GLY A 295 -6.97 30.71 2.69
CA GLY A 295 -5.56 31.08 2.83
C GLY A 295 -5.18 32.32 2.03
N GLY A 296 -5.83 32.54 0.88
CA GLY A 296 -5.67 33.79 0.10
C GLY A 296 -6.06 35.04 0.91
N LYS A 297 -7.09 34.96 1.76
CA LYS A 297 -7.41 36.04 2.70
C LYS A 297 -6.30 36.24 3.73
N MET A 298 -5.67 35.18 4.22
CA MET A 298 -4.56 35.26 5.18
C MET A 298 -3.32 35.91 4.55
N VAL A 299 -3.09 35.69 3.25
CA VAL A 299 -1.97 36.29 2.50
C VAL A 299 -2.27 37.75 2.12
N LEU A 300 -3.46 38.02 1.55
CA LEU A 300 -3.76 39.33 0.91
C LEU A 300 -4.36 40.36 1.87
N ILE A 301 -5.05 39.92 2.93
CA ILE A 301 -5.77 40.81 3.83
C ILE A 301 -5.10 40.86 5.21
N ASN A 302 -4.77 39.69 5.78
CA ASN A 302 -4.24 39.59 7.12
C ASN A 302 -2.71 39.66 7.18
N GLU A 303 -2.03 39.44 6.03
CA GLU A 303 -0.56 39.41 5.86
C GLU A 303 0.17 38.50 6.87
N THR A 304 -0.52 37.43 7.35
CA THR A 304 0.01 36.49 8.35
C THR A 304 0.95 35.47 7.77
N ILE A 305 0.87 35.23 6.46
CA ILE A 305 1.69 34.23 5.74
C ILE A 305 2.13 34.86 4.41
N SER A 306 3.40 34.64 4.01
CA SER A 306 3.88 35.07 2.70
C SER A 306 3.22 34.24 1.56
N GLY A 307 3.09 34.87 0.38
CA GLY A 307 2.54 34.17 -0.80
C GLY A 307 3.33 32.93 -1.19
N THR A 308 4.66 32.99 -1.11
CA THR A 308 5.58 31.87 -1.38
C THR A 308 5.39 30.69 -0.41
N THR A 309 5.33 31.00 0.90
CA THR A 309 5.04 29.98 1.93
C THR A 309 3.66 29.35 1.73
N PHE A 310 2.66 30.16 1.35
CA PHE A 310 1.31 29.64 1.06
C PHE A 310 1.28 28.70 -0.16
N ILE A 311 2.02 29.01 -1.22
CA ILE A 311 2.15 28.13 -2.39
C ILE A 311 2.75 26.76 -1.98
N VAL A 312 3.80 26.79 -1.16
CA VAL A 312 4.42 25.55 -0.65
C VAL A 312 3.48 24.78 0.27
N PHE A 313 2.73 25.49 1.14
CA PHE A 313 1.69 24.89 1.97
C PHE A 313 0.63 24.14 1.13
N MET A 314 0.16 24.73 0.05
CA MET A 314 -0.77 24.07 -0.88
C MET A 314 -0.15 22.81 -1.51
N GLY A 315 1.13 22.87 -1.88
CA GLY A 315 1.88 21.70 -2.37
C GLY A 315 1.93 20.56 -1.36
N LEU A 316 2.20 20.87 -0.08
CA LEU A 316 2.18 19.91 1.02
C LEU A 316 0.78 19.32 1.24
N ALA A 317 -0.25 20.17 1.26
CA ALA A 317 -1.65 19.76 1.41
C ALA A 317 -2.10 18.83 0.27
N TYR A 318 -1.70 19.10 -0.96
CA TYR A 318 -1.96 18.22 -2.10
C TYR A 318 -1.21 16.88 -1.98
N ASN A 319 0.05 16.92 -1.56
CA ASN A 319 0.89 15.72 -1.44
C ASN A 319 0.36 14.73 -0.39
N ILE A 320 -0.31 15.20 0.67
CA ILE A 320 -0.85 14.34 1.74
C ILE A 320 -2.03 13.47 1.27
N LEU A 321 -2.70 13.82 0.18
CA LEU A 321 -3.85 13.07 -0.33
C LEU A 321 -3.46 11.67 -0.83
N THR A 322 -2.29 11.52 -1.43
CA THR A 322 -1.82 10.22 -1.96
C THR A 322 -1.55 9.19 -0.85
N PRO A 323 -0.76 9.50 0.21
CA PRO A 323 -0.64 8.68 1.40
C PRO A 323 -1.98 8.28 2.04
N ALA A 324 -2.89 9.22 2.19
CA ALA A 324 -4.20 8.96 2.78
C ALA A 324 -5.04 7.96 1.96
N LYS A 325 -5.01 8.07 0.63
CA LYS A 325 -5.65 7.10 -0.29
C LYS A 325 -5.02 5.72 -0.18
N ASN A 326 -3.70 5.63 -0.10
CA ASN A 326 -2.98 4.37 -0.02
C ASN A 326 -3.28 3.62 1.28
N LEU A 327 -3.37 4.32 2.41
CA LEU A 327 -3.81 3.73 3.67
C LEU A 327 -5.22 3.12 3.57
N SER A 328 -6.16 3.83 2.93
CA SER A 328 -7.53 3.33 2.74
C SER A 328 -7.57 2.05 1.89
N LYS A 329 -6.73 1.95 0.85
CA LYS A 329 -6.61 0.74 0.02
C LYS A 329 -6.02 -0.44 0.81
N SER A 330 -5.08 -0.17 1.71
CA SER A 330 -4.41 -1.20 2.52
C SER A 330 -5.40 -1.99 3.38
N PHE A 331 -6.39 -1.35 3.98
CA PHE A 331 -7.42 -2.04 4.78
C PHE A 331 -8.25 -3.06 3.98
N TYR A 332 -8.50 -2.78 2.70
CA TYR A 332 -9.21 -3.74 1.82
C TYR A 332 -8.32 -4.96 1.51
N SER A 333 -7.06 -4.72 1.21
CA SER A 333 -6.10 -5.79 0.88
C SER A 333 -5.87 -6.73 2.07
N ILE A 334 -5.88 -6.23 3.33
CA ILE A 334 -5.81 -7.08 4.53
C ILE A 334 -6.91 -8.14 4.55
N LYS A 335 -8.16 -7.77 4.24
CA LYS A 335 -9.28 -8.72 4.23
C LYS A 335 -9.11 -9.82 3.19
N LYS A 336 -8.58 -9.49 2.02
CA LYS A 336 -8.32 -10.45 0.95
C LYS A 336 -7.18 -11.41 1.33
N GLY A 337 -6.08 -10.86 1.86
CA GLY A 337 -4.96 -11.63 2.37
C GLY A 337 -5.33 -12.57 3.53
N ASN A 338 -6.24 -12.15 4.44
CA ASN A 338 -6.73 -12.98 5.53
C ASN A 338 -7.41 -14.26 5.02
N ALA A 339 -8.24 -14.18 3.99
CA ALA A 339 -8.92 -15.35 3.43
C ALA A 339 -7.95 -16.35 2.79
N ALA A 340 -6.92 -15.86 2.09
CA ALA A 340 -5.88 -16.72 1.53
C ALA A 340 -5.00 -17.34 2.62
N ALA A 341 -4.62 -16.54 3.63
CA ALA A 341 -3.83 -17.03 4.76
C ALA A 341 -4.58 -18.08 5.56
N GLU A 342 -5.89 -17.93 5.79
CA GLU A 342 -6.72 -18.92 6.47
C GLU A 342 -6.61 -20.29 5.80
N ARG A 343 -6.78 -20.37 4.46
CA ARG A 343 -6.67 -21.61 3.71
C ARG A 343 -5.26 -22.24 3.77
N VAL A 344 -4.22 -21.41 3.77
CA VAL A 344 -2.83 -21.88 3.92
C VAL A 344 -2.58 -22.41 5.34
N PHE A 345 -3.07 -21.72 6.37
CA PHE A 345 -2.92 -22.14 7.76
C PHE A 345 -3.76 -23.35 8.13
N GLU A 346 -4.89 -23.62 7.45
CA GLU A 346 -5.59 -24.90 7.59
C GLU A 346 -4.67 -26.12 7.31
N ILE A 347 -3.75 -25.97 6.33
CA ILE A 347 -2.77 -27.02 6.03
C ILE A 347 -1.66 -27.02 7.07
N ILE A 348 -1.07 -25.87 7.38
CA ILE A 348 0.09 -25.77 8.29
C ILE A 348 -0.27 -26.24 9.71
N GLU A 349 -1.47 -25.90 10.19
CA GLU A 349 -1.97 -26.19 11.53
C GLU A 349 -2.76 -27.51 11.60
N PHE A 350 -2.84 -28.25 10.49
CA PHE A 350 -3.46 -29.58 10.49
C PHE A 350 -2.78 -30.48 11.52
N LYS A 351 -3.54 -30.97 12.47
CA LYS A 351 -3.02 -31.91 13.48
C LYS A 351 -2.79 -33.27 12.81
N LEU A 352 -1.58 -33.72 12.82
CA LEU A 352 -1.27 -35.11 12.54
C LEU A 352 -1.76 -35.90 13.75
N ASP A 353 -2.58 -36.92 13.54
CA ASP A 353 -2.84 -37.89 14.60
C ASP A 353 -1.49 -38.49 14.98
N ASN A 354 -0.97 -38.06 16.13
CA ASN A 354 0.16 -38.69 16.70
C ASN A 354 -0.31 -40.09 17.12
N ASP A 355 0.06 -41.10 16.34
CA ASP A 355 0.07 -42.47 16.82
C ASP A 355 0.94 -42.49 18.08
N SER A 356 0.29 -42.29 19.23
CA SER A 356 0.95 -42.32 20.54
C SER A 356 1.59 -43.70 20.88
N ASN A 357 1.45 -44.65 19.98
CA ASN A 357 2.02 -46.00 20.08
C ASN A 357 3.22 -46.26 19.16
N ARG A 358 3.76 -45.24 18.45
CA ARG A 358 4.95 -45.44 17.59
C ARG A 358 6.27 -45.67 18.35
N ASP A 359 6.30 -45.44 19.65
CA ASP A 359 7.53 -45.53 20.45
C ASP A 359 7.74 -46.91 21.09
N GLN A 360 6.87 -47.90 20.85
CA GLN A 360 7.15 -49.27 21.23
C GLN A 360 8.04 -49.92 20.17
N LEU A 361 9.34 -49.82 20.40
CA LEU A 361 10.32 -50.58 19.63
C LEU A 361 10.18 -52.06 19.99
N LEU A 362 9.81 -52.86 18.99
CA LEU A 362 9.96 -54.31 19.08
C LEU A 362 11.47 -54.63 19.04
N GLU A 363 12.06 -55.00 20.17
CA GLU A 363 13.50 -55.29 20.27
C GLU A 363 13.94 -56.47 19.41
N THR A 364 13.07 -57.47 19.19
CA THR A 364 13.37 -58.61 18.30
C THR A 364 12.07 -59.17 17.67
N PHE A 365 12.14 -59.54 16.41
CA PHE A 365 11.10 -60.32 15.76
C PHE A 365 11.28 -61.78 16.13
N LYS A 366 10.30 -62.39 16.89
CA LYS A 366 10.47 -63.72 17.48
C LYS A 366 9.73 -64.85 16.76
N ASP A 367 8.60 -64.60 16.08
CA ASP A 367 7.79 -65.64 15.45
C ASP A 367 7.08 -65.17 14.20
N LYS A 368 5.85 -64.63 14.27
CA LYS A 368 5.02 -64.25 13.12
C LYS A 368 4.25 -62.96 13.41
N ILE A 369 3.87 -62.27 12.30
CA ILE A 369 2.89 -61.17 12.34
C ILE A 369 1.53 -61.78 11.98
N GLU A 370 0.57 -61.71 12.87
CA GLU A 370 -0.77 -62.29 12.67
C GLU A 370 -1.81 -61.18 12.81
N PHE A 371 -2.68 -61.04 11.77
CA PHE A 371 -3.85 -60.18 11.81
C PHE A 371 -5.05 -61.00 12.27
N LYS A 372 -5.60 -60.71 13.45
CA LYS A 372 -6.78 -61.35 13.99
C LYS A 372 -7.94 -60.38 14.09
N ASN A 373 -9.10 -60.73 13.50
CA ASN A 373 -10.33 -59.93 13.52
C ASN A 373 -10.11 -58.47 13.06
N VAL A 374 -9.46 -58.30 11.91
CA VAL A 374 -9.27 -56.98 11.26
C VAL A 374 -10.31 -56.91 10.16
N ASP A 375 -11.28 -55.97 10.31
CA ASP A 375 -12.29 -55.65 9.30
C ASP A 375 -11.74 -54.67 8.25
#